data_fa774235c31168cb7a278125a88820b5
#
_entry.id   fa774235c31168cb7a278125a88820b5
#
_cell.length_a   1.000
_cell.length_b   1.000
_cell.length_c   1.000
_cell.angle_alpha   90.00
_cell.angle_beta   90.00
_cell.angle_gamma   90.00
#
_symmetry.space_group_name_H-M   'P 1'
#
loop_
_entity.id
_entity.type
_entity.pdbx_description
1 polymer ?
#
loop_
_entity_poly.entity_id
_entity_poly.type
_entity_poly.pdbx_seq_one_letter_code
_entity_poly.pdbx_strand_id
1 'polypeptide(L)'
;MSADRTPSSWLLSNLDLIPRAGRALDVACGRGRHALFLAERGFTVRAVDRDAERVAALSAEADARGMALKAEVLDLEAGEADLGHEAHDLIVVVHYLHRPLFPALVRALASGGLLIYETFTVDQARRGKPTNPDFLLQHGELRERLAPLRILRERDGAFEGRDVAGVVGRKA
;
A
#
# COMPACT_ATOMS: atom_id res chain seq x y z
N MET A 1 21.46 5.92 -2.82
CA MET A 1 20.22 5.14 -3.07
C MET A 1 19.54 5.71 -4.29
N SER A 2 19.16 4.88 -5.23
CA SER A 2 18.34 5.32 -6.36
C SER A 2 16.99 5.82 -5.83
N ALA A 3 16.48 6.94 -6.37
CA ALA A 3 15.15 7.51 -6.01
C ALA A 3 14.00 6.50 -6.14
N ASP A 4 14.20 5.43 -6.90
CA ASP A 4 13.26 4.33 -7.15
C ASP A 4 13.09 3.38 -5.94
N ARG A 5 13.94 3.46 -4.92
CA ARG A 5 13.91 2.61 -3.72
C ARG A 5 13.49 3.33 -2.43
N THR A 6 13.30 4.63 -2.48
CA THR A 6 12.84 5.38 -1.31
C THR A 6 11.35 5.11 -1.08
N PRO A 7 10.94 4.70 0.13
CA PRO A 7 9.52 4.60 0.47
C PRO A 7 8.79 5.92 0.27
N SER A 8 7.48 5.86 0.08
CA SER A 8 6.68 7.08 -0.08
C SER A 8 6.80 7.98 1.15
N SER A 9 6.76 9.29 0.92
CA SER A 9 6.78 10.27 2.01
C SER A 9 5.58 10.09 2.95
N TRP A 10 4.44 9.61 2.43
CA TRP A 10 3.29 9.29 3.26
C TRP A 10 3.54 8.15 4.24
N LEU A 11 4.20 7.08 3.80
CA LEU A 11 4.64 6.02 4.71
C LEU A 11 5.63 6.56 5.75
N LEU A 12 6.65 7.30 5.31
CA LEU A 12 7.70 7.82 6.19
C LEU A 12 7.18 8.81 7.23
N SER A 13 6.21 9.66 6.87
CA SER A 13 5.62 10.63 7.81
C SER A 13 4.69 10.02 8.85
N ASN A 14 4.36 8.74 8.71
CA ASN A 14 3.48 8.01 9.63
C ASN A 14 4.17 6.88 10.41
N LEU A 15 5.50 6.85 10.44
CA LEU A 15 6.27 5.80 11.12
C LEU A 15 6.00 5.71 12.62
N ASP A 16 5.62 6.80 13.25
CA ASP A 16 5.26 6.87 14.68
C ASP A 16 3.98 6.09 15.02
N LEU A 17 3.11 5.83 14.03
CA LEU A 17 1.88 5.03 14.18
C LEU A 17 2.11 3.55 13.89
N ILE A 18 3.18 3.22 13.17
CA ILE A 18 3.47 1.85 12.72
C ILE A 18 4.07 1.04 13.89
N PRO A 19 3.61 -0.18 14.14
CA PRO A 19 4.23 -1.06 15.13
C PRO A 19 5.70 -1.36 14.74
N ARG A 20 6.50 -1.75 15.72
CA ARG A 20 7.93 -2.04 15.50
C ARG A 20 8.19 -3.30 14.70
N ALA A 21 7.26 -4.23 14.72
CA ALA A 21 7.31 -5.51 14.02
C ALA A 21 5.89 -6.05 13.85
N GLY A 22 5.73 -7.14 13.14
CA GLY A 22 4.45 -7.80 12.87
C GLY A 22 4.38 -8.36 11.46
N ARG A 23 3.18 -8.61 11.00
CA ARG A 23 2.90 -9.12 9.64
C ARG A 23 2.46 -7.94 8.77
N ALA A 24 3.18 -7.68 7.70
CA ALA A 24 2.86 -6.61 6.77
C ALA A 24 2.47 -7.15 5.39
N LEU A 25 1.58 -6.43 4.71
CA LEU A 25 1.21 -6.66 3.32
C LEU A 25 1.50 -5.41 2.50
N ASP A 26 2.30 -5.56 1.45
CA ASP A 26 2.53 -4.52 0.42
C ASP A 26 1.71 -4.86 -0.82
N VAL A 27 0.68 -4.08 -1.10
CA VAL A 27 -0.31 -4.31 -2.16
C VAL A 27 0.10 -3.55 -3.42
N ALA A 28 0.13 -4.25 -4.56
CA ALA A 28 0.66 -3.72 -5.82
C ALA A 28 2.09 -3.21 -5.62
N CYS A 29 2.95 -4.09 -5.10
CA CYS A 29 4.24 -3.74 -4.54
C CYS A 29 5.26 -3.24 -5.58
N GLY A 30 5.03 -3.49 -6.86
CA GLY A 30 5.96 -3.12 -7.91
C GLY A 30 7.36 -3.73 -7.69
N ARG A 31 8.37 -2.89 -7.60
CA ARG A 31 9.75 -3.32 -7.31
C ARG A 31 10.03 -3.54 -5.81
N GLY A 32 9.01 -3.42 -4.95
CA GLY A 32 9.09 -3.78 -3.54
C GLY A 32 9.77 -2.75 -2.64
N ARG A 33 9.81 -1.47 -3.01
CA ARG A 33 10.47 -0.43 -2.17
C ARG A 33 9.89 -0.35 -0.74
N HIS A 34 8.58 -0.52 -0.59
CA HIS A 34 7.95 -0.54 0.73
C HIS A 34 8.14 -1.89 1.42
N ALA A 35 8.00 -3.00 0.67
CA ALA A 35 8.20 -4.35 1.19
C ALA A 35 9.60 -4.55 1.76
N LEU A 36 10.64 -4.13 1.04
CA LEU A 36 12.03 -4.20 1.50
C LEU A 36 12.26 -3.34 2.74
N PHE A 37 11.76 -2.11 2.73
CA PHE A 37 11.86 -1.20 3.87
C PHE A 37 11.21 -1.77 5.14
N LEU A 38 10.01 -2.37 5.01
CA LEU A 38 9.31 -2.97 6.14
C LEU A 38 10.02 -4.23 6.65
N ALA A 39 10.56 -5.06 5.75
CA ALA A 39 11.34 -6.24 6.14
C ALA A 39 12.62 -5.84 6.88
N GLU A 40 13.33 -4.77 6.46
CA GLU A 40 14.48 -4.20 7.18
C GLU A 40 14.12 -3.71 8.58
N ARG A 41 12.88 -3.32 8.80
CA ARG A 41 12.36 -2.87 10.11
C ARG A 41 11.84 -4.01 10.99
N GLY A 42 11.96 -5.25 10.57
CA GLY A 42 11.60 -6.42 11.37
C GLY A 42 10.19 -6.97 11.11
N PHE A 43 9.50 -6.53 10.06
CA PHE A 43 8.23 -7.14 9.66
C PHE A 43 8.46 -8.44 8.89
N THR A 44 7.55 -9.40 9.08
CA THR A 44 7.35 -10.49 8.12
C THR A 44 6.43 -9.97 7.02
N VAL A 45 6.95 -9.84 5.80
CA VAL A 45 6.27 -9.14 4.72
C VAL A 45 5.74 -10.12 3.67
N ARG A 46 4.48 -9.96 3.31
CA ARG A 46 3.89 -10.47 2.08
C ARG A 46 3.80 -9.31 1.08
N ALA A 47 4.33 -9.48 -0.12
CA ALA A 47 4.28 -8.49 -1.18
C ALA A 47 3.58 -9.10 -2.39
N VAL A 48 2.58 -8.41 -2.94
CA VAL A 48 1.81 -8.93 -4.07
C VAL A 48 1.80 -7.93 -5.24
N ASP A 49 2.01 -8.46 -6.45
CA ASP A 49 1.92 -7.69 -7.70
C ASP A 49 1.58 -8.65 -8.84
N ARG A 50 0.96 -8.14 -9.91
CA ARG A 50 0.66 -8.94 -11.11
C ARG A 50 1.86 -9.14 -12.03
N ASP A 51 2.89 -8.31 -11.90
CA ASP A 51 4.09 -8.35 -12.74
C ASP A 51 5.05 -9.44 -12.25
N ALA A 52 5.06 -10.58 -12.94
CA ALA A 52 5.86 -11.74 -12.58
C ALA A 52 7.38 -11.48 -12.59
N GLU A 53 7.88 -10.60 -13.46
CA GLU A 53 9.30 -10.26 -13.51
C GLU A 53 9.72 -9.46 -12.29
N ARG A 54 8.90 -8.48 -11.87
CA ARG A 54 9.15 -7.69 -10.67
C ARG A 54 9.08 -8.54 -9.40
N VAL A 55 8.09 -9.42 -9.33
CA VAL A 55 7.94 -10.36 -8.21
C VAL A 55 9.16 -11.29 -8.12
N ALA A 56 9.60 -11.86 -9.23
CA ALA A 56 10.78 -12.73 -9.26
C ALA A 56 12.05 -11.99 -8.83
N ALA A 57 12.25 -10.75 -9.30
CA ALA A 57 13.40 -9.94 -8.91
C ALA A 57 13.38 -9.58 -7.42
N LEU A 58 12.20 -9.24 -6.87
CA LEU A 58 12.03 -8.95 -5.45
C LEU A 58 12.27 -10.19 -4.59
N SER A 59 11.76 -11.36 -4.99
CA SER A 59 12.03 -12.63 -4.32
C SER A 59 13.52 -12.94 -4.27
N ALA A 60 14.21 -12.83 -5.41
CA ALA A 60 15.64 -13.10 -5.48
C ALA A 60 16.45 -12.15 -4.57
N GLU A 61 16.09 -10.88 -4.53
CA GLU A 61 16.76 -9.91 -3.64
C GLU A 61 16.49 -10.23 -2.16
N ALA A 62 15.26 -10.55 -1.80
CA ALA A 62 14.89 -10.91 -0.43
C ALA A 62 15.64 -12.15 0.05
N ASP A 63 15.70 -13.19 -0.80
CA ASP A 63 16.43 -14.43 -0.51
C ASP A 63 17.93 -14.18 -0.34
N ALA A 64 18.55 -13.42 -1.25
CA ALA A 64 19.97 -13.08 -1.20
C ALA A 64 20.34 -12.28 0.06
N ARG A 65 19.40 -11.53 0.61
CA ARG A 65 19.59 -10.72 1.82
C ARG A 65 19.06 -11.40 3.10
N GLY A 66 18.52 -12.60 2.99
CA GLY A 66 17.95 -13.35 4.13
C GLY A 66 16.78 -12.62 4.80
N MET A 67 15.96 -11.94 4.02
CA MET A 67 14.85 -11.12 4.54
C MET A 67 13.59 -11.95 4.75
N ALA A 68 12.81 -11.64 5.79
CA ALA A 68 11.50 -12.23 6.04
C ALA A 68 10.44 -11.60 5.10
N LEU A 69 10.62 -11.80 3.79
CA LEU A 69 9.78 -11.25 2.75
C LEU A 69 9.42 -12.33 1.72
N LYS A 70 8.12 -12.51 1.47
CA LYS A 70 7.59 -13.38 0.43
C LYS A 70 6.89 -12.54 -0.62
N ALA A 71 7.41 -12.54 -1.86
CA ALA A 71 6.77 -11.91 -2.99
C ALA A 71 5.95 -12.94 -3.79
N GLU A 72 4.73 -12.57 -4.19
CA GLU A 72 3.79 -13.45 -4.88
C GLU A 72 3.17 -12.74 -6.08
N VAL A 73 3.03 -13.48 -7.19
CA VAL A 73 2.25 -13.01 -8.33
C VAL A 73 0.77 -13.13 -7.99
N LEU A 74 0.08 -12.00 -7.98
CA LEU A 74 -1.36 -11.94 -7.73
C LEU A 74 -1.98 -10.84 -8.58
N ASP A 75 -2.96 -11.21 -9.41
CA ASP A 75 -3.79 -10.25 -10.12
C ASP A 75 -4.93 -9.81 -9.19
N LEU A 76 -4.81 -8.59 -8.68
CA LEU A 76 -5.78 -7.98 -7.76
C LEU A 76 -7.12 -7.63 -8.42
N GLU A 77 -7.19 -7.66 -9.74
CA GLU A 77 -8.34 -7.29 -10.56
C GLU A 77 -9.06 -8.50 -11.18
N ALA A 78 -8.49 -9.71 -11.05
CA ALA A 78 -9.03 -10.95 -11.61
C ALA A 78 -10.07 -11.62 -10.69
N GLY A 79 -11.06 -10.86 -10.22
CA GLY A 79 -12.09 -11.37 -9.32
C GLY A 79 -11.83 -11.03 -7.85
N GLU A 80 -12.20 -11.92 -6.93
CA GLU A 80 -11.98 -11.69 -5.50
C GLU A 80 -10.54 -12.06 -5.12
N ALA A 81 -9.71 -11.03 -4.89
CA ALA A 81 -8.32 -11.24 -4.48
C ALA A 81 -8.24 -11.75 -3.04
N ASP A 82 -7.52 -12.85 -2.81
CA ASP A 82 -7.25 -13.37 -1.48
C ASP A 82 -6.07 -12.64 -0.84
N LEU A 83 -6.40 -11.67 -0.01
CA LEU A 83 -5.43 -10.93 0.83
C LEU A 83 -5.32 -11.52 2.25
N GLY A 84 -6.07 -12.59 2.54
CA GLY A 84 -6.19 -13.16 3.88
C GLY A 84 -7.35 -12.56 4.69
N HIS A 85 -7.57 -13.13 5.87
CA HIS A 85 -8.56 -12.67 6.84
C HIS A 85 -7.84 -12.41 8.17
N GLU A 86 -7.90 -11.18 8.67
CA GLU A 86 -7.19 -10.77 9.90
C GLU A 86 -5.72 -11.20 9.95
N ALA A 87 -5.09 -11.21 8.77
CA ALA A 87 -3.77 -11.77 8.55
C ALA A 87 -2.63 -10.76 8.71
N HIS A 88 -2.93 -9.45 8.71
CA HIS A 88 -1.90 -8.41 8.65
C HIS A 88 -2.08 -7.35 9.72
N ASP A 89 -0.99 -7.02 10.39
CA ASP A 89 -0.92 -5.95 11.38
C ASP A 89 -0.67 -4.57 10.72
N LEU A 90 -0.15 -4.60 9.48
CA LEU A 90 0.06 -3.43 8.63
C LEU A 90 -0.23 -3.77 7.17
N ILE A 91 -1.01 -2.94 6.49
CA ILE A 91 -1.19 -2.99 5.04
C ILE A 91 -0.76 -1.67 4.44
N VAL A 92 0.03 -1.71 3.37
CA VAL A 92 0.49 -0.53 2.62
C VAL A 92 0.00 -0.62 1.18
N VAL A 93 -0.64 0.46 0.71
CA VAL A 93 -1.09 0.62 -0.68
C VAL A 93 -0.67 2.00 -1.16
N VAL A 94 0.21 2.08 -2.15
CA VAL A 94 0.70 3.34 -2.68
C VAL A 94 0.65 3.36 -4.21
N HIS A 95 0.05 4.41 -4.76
CA HIS A 95 -0.10 4.62 -6.21
C HIS A 95 -0.82 3.48 -6.93
N TYR A 96 -1.84 2.92 -6.28
CA TYR A 96 -2.69 1.89 -6.83
C TYR A 96 -4.15 2.14 -6.45
N LEU A 97 -5.07 1.97 -7.38
CA LEU A 97 -6.50 2.11 -7.15
C LEU A 97 -7.27 1.03 -7.90
N HIS A 98 -7.91 0.16 -7.15
CA HIS A 98 -8.94 -0.77 -7.63
C HIS A 98 -10.08 -0.78 -6.62
N ARG A 99 -11.16 -0.10 -6.96
CA ARG A 99 -12.27 0.15 -6.02
C ARG A 99 -12.89 -1.12 -5.41
N PRO A 100 -13.07 -2.22 -6.15
CA PRO A 100 -13.58 -3.47 -5.57
C PRO A 100 -12.69 -4.08 -4.49
N LEU A 101 -11.42 -3.64 -4.35
CA LEU A 101 -10.47 -4.21 -3.39
C LEU A 101 -10.67 -3.69 -1.95
N PHE A 102 -11.34 -2.55 -1.75
CA PHE A 102 -11.45 -1.94 -0.42
C PHE A 102 -12.03 -2.87 0.67
N PRO A 103 -13.10 -3.62 0.43
CA PRO A 103 -13.61 -4.56 1.43
C PRO A 103 -12.61 -5.66 1.80
N ALA A 104 -11.83 -6.16 0.81
CA ALA A 104 -10.81 -7.17 1.05
C ALA A 104 -9.64 -6.62 1.88
N LEU A 105 -9.24 -5.36 1.69
CA LEU A 105 -8.22 -4.69 2.50
C LEU A 105 -8.65 -4.60 3.98
N VAL A 106 -9.88 -4.17 4.23
CA VAL A 106 -10.43 -4.08 5.60
C VAL A 106 -10.53 -5.46 6.25
N ARG A 107 -10.98 -6.47 5.50
CA ARG A 107 -11.07 -7.85 5.98
C ARG A 107 -9.71 -8.46 6.31
N ALA A 108 -8.68 -8.13 5.52
CA ALA A 108 -7.32 -8.66 5.68
C ALA A 108 -6.58 -8.07 6.89
N LEU A 109 -6.97 -6.88 7.38
CA LEU A 109 -6.41 -6.29 8.59
C LEU A 109 -6.78 -7.10 9.83
N ALA A 110 -5.80 -7.38 10.67
CA ALA A 110 -6.02 -7.86 12.03
C ALA A 110 -6.70 -6.79 12.90
N SER A 111 -7.32 -7.18 14.01
CA SER A 111 -7.84 -6.24 15.00
C SER A 111 -6.69 -5.34 15.50
N GLY A 112 -6.90 -4.04 15.56
CA GLY A 112 -5.86 -3.04 15.86
C GLY A 112 -4.88 -2.75 14.73
N GLY A 113 -4.96 -3.48 13.61
CA GLY A 113 -4.08 -3.32 12.45
C GLY A 113 -4.25 -1.99 11.74
N LEU A 114 -3.19 -1.53 11.08
CA LEU A 114 -3.13 -0.26 10.36
C LEU A 114 -3.16 -0.48 8.84
N LEU A 115 -3.94 0.36 8.16
CA LEU A 115 -3.85 0.56 6.71
C LEU A 115 -3.22 1.93 6.44
N ILE A 116 -2.16 1.96 5.64
CA ILE A 116 -1.56 3.17 5.08
C ILE A 116 -1.85 3.16 3.58
N TYR A 117 -2.70 4.05 3.14
CA TYR A 117 -3.12 4.14 1.74
C TYR A 117 -2.85 5.53 1.19
N GLU A 118 -2.28 5.62 0.00
CA GLU A 118 -2.15 6.86 -0.75
C GLU A 118 -2.20 6.58 -2.25
N THR A 119 -3.01 7.35 -2.98
CA THR A 119 -2.98 7.35 -4.44
C THR A 119 -3.45 8.69 -5.01
N PHE A 120 -3.43 8.80 -6.32
CA PHE A 120 -3.69 10.04 -7.05
C PHE A 120 -5.17 10.45 -7.02
N THR A 121 -5.41 11.76 -6.96
CA THR A 121 -6.76 12.35 -7.12
C THR A 121 -6.97 12.84 -8.55
N VAL A 122 -8.22 13.24 -8.86
CA VAL A 122 -8.62 13.75 -10.17
C VAL A 122 -7.81 14.97 -10.62
N ASP A 123 -7.28 15.76 -9.70
CA ASP A 123 -6.45 16.93 -10.03
C ASP A 123 -5.07 16.54 -10.60
N GLN A 124 -4.60 15.33 -10.36
CA GLN A 124 -3.34 14.83 -10.93
C GLN A 124 -3.36 14.87 -12.47
N ALA A 125 -4.51 14.67 -13.10
CA ALA A 125 -4.63 14.70 -14.56
C ALA A 125 -4.21 16.04 -15.18
N ARG A 126 -4.28 17.13 -14.42
CA ARG A 126 -3.79 18.46 -14.86
C ARG A 126 -2.27 18.60 -14.81
N ARG A 127 -1.60 17.76 -14.00
CA ARG A 127 -0.14 17.77 -13.87
C ARG A 127 0.55 16.77 -14.79
N GLY A 128 -0.11 15.65 -15.08
CA GLY A 128 0.45 14.57 -15.86
C GLY A 128 -0.23 13.23 -15.56
N LYS A 129 0.52 12.15 -15.74
CA LYS A 129 0.00 10.80 -15.50
C LYS A 129 -0.12 10.48 -14.00
N PRO A 130 -1.08 9.62 -13.62
CA PRO A 130 -2.12 9.03 -14.47
C PRO A 130 -3.19 10.06 -14.84
N THR A 131 -3.81 9.87 -16.01
CA THR A 131 -4.91 10.71 -16.50
C THR A 131 -6.24 9.95 -16.63
N ASN A 132 -6.19 8.60 -16.61
CA ASN A 132 -7.38 7.78 -16.66
C ASN A 132 -8.20 7.97 -15.36
N PRO A 133 -9.48 8.40 -15.44
CA PRO A 133 -10.35 8.59 -14.26
C PRO A 133 -10.49 7.36 -13.38
N ASP A 134 -10.38 6.15 -13.95
CA ASP A 134 -10.48 4.89 -13.18
C ASP A 134 -9.36 4.75 -12.15
N PHE A 135 -8.24 5.42 -12.36
CA PHE A 135 -7.07 5.42 -11.47
C PHE A 135 -6.98 6.67 -10.58
N LEU A 136 -8.01 7.51 -10.60
CA LEU A 136 -8.03 8.77 -9.87
C LEU A 136 -9.19 8.80 -8.87
N LEU A 137 -8.85 9.11 -7.62
CA LEU A 137 -9.85 9.31 -6.57
C LEU A 137 -10.57 10.66 -6.72
N GLN A 138 -11.85 10.68 -6.42
CA GLN A 138 -12.52 11.93 -6.10
C GLN A 138 -12.03 12.44 -4.74
N HIS A 139 -12.12 13.77 -4.50
CA HIS A 139 -11.81 14.33 -3.18
C HIS A 139 -12.73 13.74 -2.11
N GLY A 140 -12.15 13.30 -1.00
CA GLY A 140 -12.88 12.64 0.09
C GLY A 140 -13.22 11.15 -0.15
N GLU A 141 -13.11 10.63 -1.37
CA GLU A 141 -13.49 9.25 -1.71
C GLU A 141 -12.73 8.22 -0.87
N LEU A 142 -11.42 8.43 -0.66
CA LEU A 142 -10.60 7.47 0.08
C LEU A 142 -11.10 7.31 1.53
N ARG A 143 -11.42 8.41 2.18
CA ARG A 143 -11.99 8.41 3.53
C ARG A 143 -13.34 7.68 3.58
N GLU A 144 -14.22 7.94 2.62
CA GLU A 144 -15.54 7.31 2.55
C GLU A 144 -15.43 5.79 2.38
N ARG A 145 -14.56 5.33 1.48
CA ARG A 145 -14.33 3.90 1.23
C ARG A 145 -13.72 3.17 2.40
N LEU A 146 -12.97 3.87 3.24
CA LEU A 146 -12.32 3.34 4.43
C LEU A 146 -13.07 3.67 5.72
N ALA A 147 -14.34 4.10 5.64
CA ALA A 147 -15.18 4.41 6.78
C ALA A 147 -15.30 3.29 7.85
N PRO A 148 -15.20 2.00 7.53
CA PRO A 148 -15.13 0.94 8.55
C PRO A 148 -13.89 1.03 9.46
N LEU A 149 -12.86 1.78 9.07
CA LEU A 149 -11.65 2.00 9.87
C LEU A 149 -11.76 3.33 10.64
N ARG A 150 -11.17 3.36 11.83
CA ARG A 150 -10.93 4.61 12.52
C ARG A 150 -9.83 5.38 11.82
N ILE A 151 -10.16 6.52 11.19
CA ILE A 151 -9.18 7.37 10.51
C ILE A 151 -8.34 8.11 11.55
N LEU A 152 -7.02 7.89 11.51
CA LEU A 152 -6.04 8.50 12.43
C LEU A 152 -5.39 9.73 11.81
N ARG A 153 -5.09 9.66 10.50
CA ARG A 153 -4.52 10.77 9.71
C ARG A 153 -5.05 10.71 8.30
N GLU A 154 -5.15 11.87 7.70
CA GLU A 154 -5.52 12.01 6.29
C GLU A 154 -4.82 13.20 5.65
N ARG A 155 -4.66 13.15 4.33
CA ARG A 155 -4.30 14.28 3.48
C ARG A 155 -5.04 14.18 2.15
N ASP A 156 -5.34 15.33 1.54
CA ASP A 156 -5.96 15.42 0.21
C ASP A 156 -5.51 16.75 -0.41
N GLY A 157 -4.81 16.69 -1.54
CA GLY A 157 -4.29 17.86 -2.23
C GLY A 157 -2.90 17.65 -2.82
N ALA A 158 -2.18 18.76 -2.99
CA ALA A 158 -0.86 18.80 -3.63
C ALA A 158 0.26 18.53 -2.61
N PHE A 159 1.01 17.45 -2.84
CA PHE A 159 2.19 17.08 -2.04
C PHE A 159 3.32 16.66 -2.97
N GLU A 160 4.49 17.27 -2.81
CA GLU A 160 5.70 16.94 -3.61
C GLU A 160 5.46 16.96 -5.13
N GLY A 161 4.67 17.93 -5.61
CA GLY A 161 4.36 18.07 -7.04
C GLY A 161 3.33 17.08 -7.59
N ARG A 162 2.63 16.35 -6.73
CA ARG A 162 1.57 15.39 -7.07
C ARG A 162 0.28 15.73 -6.36
N ASP A 163 -0.85 15.47 -6.99
CA ASP A 163 -2.16 15.59 -6.33
C ASP A 163 -2.61 14.21 -5.88
N VAL A 164 -2.63 14.02 -4.56
CA VAL A 164 -2.86 12.73 -3.91
C VAL A 164 -3.85 12.85 -2.76
N ALA A 165 -4.51 11.75 -2.45
CA ALA A 165 -5.21 11.56 -1.19
C ALA A 165 -4.55 10.40 -0.42
N GLY A 166 -4.36 10.60 0.88
CA GLY A 166 -3.77 9.60 1.77
C GLY A 166 -4.60 9.45 3.05
N VAL A 167 -4.69 8.23 3.54
CA VAL A 167 -5.36 7.86 4.78
C VAL A 167 -4.49 6.91 5.58
N VAL A 168 -4.43 7.11 6.89
CA VAL A 168 -4.02 6.11 7.87
C VAL A 168 -5.23 5.74 8.68
N GLY A 169 -5.68 4.48 8.54
CA GLY A 169 -6.85 3.94 9.23
C GLY A 169 -6.48 2.75 10.11
N ARG A 170 -7.15 2.62 11.25
CA ARG A 170 -6.99 1.49 12.18
C ARG A 170 -8.29 0.68 12.25
N LYS A 171 -8.16 -0.64 12.16
CA LYS A 171 -9.28 -1.56 12.41
C LYS A 171 -9.54 -1.65 13.92
N ALA A 172 -10.80 -1.67 14.30
CA ALA A 172 -11.20 -1.87 15.70
C ALA A 172 -10.78 -3.25 16.23
#